data_23e54748eaf289120b4992b77ea5e2ec
#
_entry.id   23e54748eaf289120b4992b77ea5e2ec
#
_cell.length_a   1.000
_cell.length_b   1.000
_cell.length_c   1.000
_cell.angle_alpha   90.00
_cell.angle_beta   90.00
_cell.angle_gamma   90.00
#
_symmetry.space_group_name_H-M   'P 1'
#
loop_
_entity.id
_entity.type
_entity.pdbx_description
1 polymer ?
#
loop_
_entity_poly.entity_id
_entity_poly.type
_entity_poly.pdbx_seq_one_letter_code
_entity_poly.pdbx_strand_id
1 'polypeptide(L)'
;MFTYKTTDRGWAILSTGASLIILLVVSVWGFTLISDWMQKRTWLNTASQVSRFTQAVKSYTGRYYDTLLSSATTTTPVTVTPAMLKNTGFLEQGFSETTVDGQAYLAAVVRNATNTDQLQALVYTQNGAALPFLALRQISMDITSGMGGYIWTSGTATGAMGSWTIPLSQFGISTTQGHIAALLTTDELGAARGENDRLYRFSVTGKPDLNTMHTSIDMGGNNLNN
;
A
#
# COMPACT_ATOMS: atom_id res chain seq x y z
N MET A 1 74.42 -2.96 -37.60
CA MET A 1 73.69 -1.70 -37.31
C MET A 1 72.29 -2.07 -36.90
N PHE A 2 72.05 -2.18 -35.59
CA PHE A 2 70.72 -2.60 -35.04
C PHE A 2 69.98 -1.33 -34.65
N THR A 3 68.93 -1.00 -35.40
CA THR A 3 67.99 0.07 -35.04
C THR A 3 67.00 -0.45 -34.03
N TYR A 4 67.13 -0.02 -32.79
CA TYR A 4 66.16 -0.28 -31.73
C TYR A 4 64.86 0.51 -32.00
N LYS A 5 63.74 -0.18 -32.25
CA LYS A 5 62.44 0.40 -32.32
C LYS A 5 61.95 0.76 -30.91
N THR A 6 62.06 2.00 -30.48
CA THR A 6 61.62 2.51 -29.18
C THR A 6 60.16 3.01 -29.18
N THR A 7 59.43 2.84 -30.28
CA THR A 7 58.08 3.37 -30.48
C THR A 7 56.96 2.50 -29.89
N ASP A 8 57.20 1.19 -29.64
CA ASP A 8 56.16 0.26 -29.24
C ASP A 8 55.75 0.38 -27.75
N ARG A 9 56.61 0.85 -26.87
CA ARG A 9 56.36 1.00 -25.45
C ARG A 9 55.41 2.15 -25.12
N GLY A 10 55.53 3.27 -25.80
CA GLY A 10 54.66 4.42 -25.62
C GLY A 10 53.21 4.14 -26.08
N TRP A 11 53.06 3.46 -27.21
CA TRP A 11 51.75 3.05 -27.73
C TRP A 11 51.04 2.03 -26.83
N ALA A 12 51.76 1.07 -26.27
CA ALA A 12 51.21 0.10 -25.32
C ALA A 12 50.68 0.77 -24.04
N ILE A 13 51.37 1.75 -23.49
CA ILE A 13 50.92 2.50 -22.30
C ILE A 13 49.70 3.35 -22.64
N LEU A 14 49.62 3.96 -23.83
CA LEU A 14 48.48 4.74 -24.24
C LEU A 14 47.24 3.87 -24.47
N SER A 15 47.38 2.68 -25.07
CA SER A 15 46.31 1.76 -25.34
C SER A 15 45.77 1.13 -24.03
N THR A 16 46.64 0.74 -23.07
CA THR A 16 46.21 0.23 -21.76
C THR A 16 45.53 1.34 -20.95
N GLY A 17 46.00 2.57 -20.97
CA GLY A 17 45.34 3.72 -20.33
C GLY A 17 43.94 3.98 -20.89
N ALA A 18 43.80 3.97 -22.22
CA ALA A 18 42.51 4.16 -22.89
C ALA A 18 41.54 3.01 -22.56
N SER A 19 42.01 1.75 -22.53
CA SER A 19 41.19 0.59 -22.17
C SER A 19 40.70 0.68 -20.73
N LEU A 20 41.53 1.09 -19.78
CA LEU A 20 41.16 1.29 -18.38
C LEU A 20 40.10 2.37 -18.21
N ILE A 21 40.20 3.48 -18.92
CA ILE A 21 39.20 4.56 -18.90
C ILE A 21 37.85 4.05 -19.41
N ILE A 22 37.85 3.34 -20.54
CA ILE A 22 36.62 2.75 -21.11
C ILE A 22 35.99 1.78 -20.12
N LEU A 23 36.78 0.91 -19.51
CA LEU A 23 36.32 -0.07 -18.54
C LEU A 23 35.72 0.62 -17.29
N LEU A 24 36.29 1.71 -16.84
CA LEU A 24 35.82 2.52 -15.74
C LEU A 24 34.47 3.17 -16.06
N VAL A 25 34.34 3.77 -17.25
CA VAL A 25 33.10 4.38 -17.73
C VAL A 25 31.97 3.34 -17.84
N VAL A 26 32.26 2.17 -18.44
CA VAL A 26 31.29 1.08 -18.58
C VAL A 26 30.90 0.52 -17.21
N SER A 27 31.83 0.42 -16.28
CA SER A 27 31.53 -0.05 -14.91
C SER A 27 30.61 0.92 -14.18
N VAL A 28 30.89 2.21 -14.21
CA VAL A 28 30.04 3.24 -13.59
C VAL A 28 28.63 3.22 -14.20
N TRP A 29 28.55 3.12 -15.54
CA TRP A 29 27.27 3.07 -16.23
C TRP A 29 26.46 1.79 -15.90
N GLY A 30 27.15 0.64 -15.83
CA GLY A 30 26.54 -0.62 -15.41
C GLY A 30 26.01 -0.58 -13.97
N PHE A 31 26.74 0.06 -13.06
CA PHE A 31 26.29 0.22 -11.66
C PHE A 31 25.02 1.07 -11.55
N THR A 32 24.90 2.16 -12.32
CA THR A 32 23.69 3.00 -12.29
C THR A 32 22.45 2.24 -12.78
N LEU A 33 22.57 1.47 -13.87
CA LEU A 33 21.47 0.65 -14.39
C LEU A 33 20.98 -0.41 -13.40
N ILE A 34 21.91 -1.08 -12.71
CA ILE A 34 21.59 -2.09 -11.70
C ILE A 34 20.90 -1.43 -10.49
N SER A 35 21.43 -0.29 -10.03
CA SER A 35 20.85 0.46 -8.91
C SER A 35 19.41 0.89 -9.19
N ASP A 36 19.16 1.46 -10.36
CA ASP A 36 17.82 1.90 -10.78
C ASP A 36 16.84 0.73 -10.88
N TRP A 37 17.30 -0.42 -11.39
CA TRP A 37 16.48 -1.61 -11.46
C TRP A 37 16.12 -2.16 -10.07
N MET A 38 17.08 -2.20 -9.14
CA MET A 38 16.86 -2.62 -7.76
C MET A 38 15.87 -1.69 -7.04
N GLN A 39 16.02 -0.38 -7.20
CA GLN A 39 15.10 0.61 -6.62
C GLN A 39 13.67 0.40 -7.12
N LYS A 40 13.47 0.23 -8.41
CA LYS A 40 12.14 -0.04 -8.99
C LYS A 40 11.51 -1.31 -8.42
N ARG A 41 12.30 -2.36 -8.22
CA ARG A 41 11.85 -3.61 -7.57
C ARG A 41 11.41 -3.38 -6.12
N THR A 42 12.17 -2.58 -5.37
CA THR A 42 11.82 -2.22 -3.99
C THR A 42 10.51 -1.45 -3.94
N TRP A 43 10.31 -0.48 -4.83
CA TRP A 43 9.06 0.28 -4.90
C TRP A 43 7.85 -0.57 -5.27
N LEU A 44 7.99 -1.50 -6.22
CA LEU A 44 6.94 -2.47 -6.57
C LEU A 44 6.59 -3.37 -5.38
N ASN A 45 7.58 -3.85 -4.63
CA ASN A 45 7.33 -4.63 -3.43
C ASN A 45 6.59 -3.82 -2.37
N THR A 46 6.99 -2.57 -2.16
CA THR A 46 6.31 -1.66 -1.22
C THR A 46 4.86 -1.42 -1.66
N ALA A 47 4.61 -1.14 -2.94
CA ALA A 47 3.24 -0.99 -3.47
C ALA A 47 2.39 -2.25 -3.28
N SER A 48 2.97 -3.43 -3.50
CA SER A 48 2.31 -4.72 -3.25
C SER A 48 1.95 -4.90 -1.77
N GLN A 49 2.85 -4.58 -0.85
CA GLN A 49 2.59 -4.66 0.59
C GLN A 49 1.51 -3.67 1.03
N VAL A 50 1.56 -2.41 0.55
CA VAL A 50 0.51 -1.42 0.80
C VAL A 50 -0.83 -1.93 0.28
N SER A 51 -0.88 -2.50 -0.92
CA SER A 51 -2.09 -3.06 -1.52
C SER A 51 -2.67 -4.21 -0.68
N ARG A 52 -1.82 -5.11 -0.17
CA ARG A 52 -2.23 -6.21 0.72
C ARG A 52 -2.79 -5.70 2.04
N PHE A 53 -2.12 -4.72 2.65
CA PHE A 53 -2.60 -4.08 3.87
C PHE A 53 -3.93 -3.36 3.62
N THR A 54 -4.06 -2.59 2.53
CA THR A 54 -5.29 -1.90 2.15
C THR A 54 -6.45 -2.87 1.90
N GLN A 55 -6.19 -4.00 1.24
CA GLN A 55 -7.19 -5.05 1.04
C GLN A 55 -7.63 -5.67 2.37
N ALA A 56 -6.71 -5.90 3.30
CA ALA A 56 -7.02 -6.40 4.63
C ALA A 56 -7.86 -5.40 5.43
N VAL A 57 -7.53 -4.10 5.38
CA VAL A 57 -8.33 -3.01 5.97
C VAL A 57 -9.74 -2.98 5.39
N LYS A 58 -9.87 -3.08 4.05
CA LYS A 58 -11.17 -3.14 3.36
C LYS A 58 -12.02 -4.30 3.86
N SER A 59 -11.47 -5.50 3.92
CA SER A 59 -12.17 -6.71 4.37
C SER A 59 -12.54 -6.63 5.87
N TYR A 60 -11.63 -6.11 6.70
CA TYR A 60 -11.88 -5.88 8.12
C TYR A 60 -13.00 -4.87 8.33
N THR A 61 -12.94 -3.74 7.64
CA THR A 61 -13.96 -2.69 7.71
C THR A 61 -15.32 -3.21 7.24
N GLY A 62 -15.36 -3.99 6.15
CA GLY A 62 -16.59 -4.62 5.69
C GLY A 62 -17.19 -5.57 6.72
N ARG A 63 -16.37 -6.39 7.39
CA ARG A 63 -16.84 -7.33 8.42
C ARG A 63 -17.36 -6.65 9.69
N TYR A 64 -16.68 -5.60 10.14
CA TYR A 64 -17.00 -4.88 11.36
C TYR A 64 -17.66 -3.52 11.10
N TYR A 65 -18.35 -3.39 9.94
CA TYR A 65 -18.84 -2.11 9.45
C TYR A 65 -19.70 -1.36 10.48
N ASP A 66 -20.69 -2.03 11.08
CA ASP A 66 -21.62 -1.41 12.02
C ASP A 66 -20.94 -1.05 13.36
N THR A 67 -20.01 -1.89 13.81
CA THR A 67 -19.20 -1.60 15.00
C THR A 67 -18.29 -0.38 14.77
N LEU A 68 -17.64 -0.31 13.61
CA LEU A 68 -16.80 0.81 13.24
C LEU A 68 -17.64 2.07 13.03
N LEU A 69 -18.82 1.94 12.42
CA LEU A 69 -19.75 3.05 12.25
C LEU A 69 -20.19 3.62 13.59
N SER A 70 -20.44 2.78 14.60
CA SER A 70 -20.80 3.25 15.94
C SER A 70 -19.66 3.90 16.70
N SER A 71 -18.42 3.50 16.43
CA SER A 71 -17.21 3.95 17.14
C SER A 71 -16.51 5.14 16.50
N ALA A 72 -16.54 5.25 15.17
CA ALA A 72 -15.95 6.35 14.42
C ALA A 72 -16.86 7.58 14.42
N THR A 73 -16.27 8.76 14.32
CA THR A 73 -16.98 10.01 14.03
C THR A 73 -16.45 10.61 12.73
N THR A 74 -16.96 11.76 12.33
CA THR A 74 -16.48 12.50 11.15
C THR A 74 -15.10 13.14 11.37
N THR A 75 -14.63 13.23 12.63
CA THR A 75 -13.37 13.88 13.00
C THR A 75 -12.46 13.02 13.86
N THR A 76 -13.00 11.98 14.52
CA THR A 76 -12.24 11.06 15.35
C THR A 76 -12.21 9.69 14.68
N PRO A 77 -11.04 9.29 14.14
CA PRO A 77 -10.90 8.02 13.45
C PRO A 77 -10.84 6.83 14.41
N VAL A 78 -11.27 5.67 13.91
CA VAL A 78 -10.81 4.40 14.44
C VAL A 78 -9.54 4.03 13.69
N THR A 79 -8.43 3.89 14.43
CA THR A 79 -7.14 3.51 13.86
C THR A 79 -7.05 2.01 13.75
N VAL A 80 -6.79 1.50 12.54
CA VAL A 80 -6.56 0.08 12.27
C VAL A 80 -5.06 -0.14 12.03
N THR A 81 -4.50 -1.09 12.77
CA THR A 81 -3.08 -1.43 12.73
C THR A 81 -2.85 -2.83 12.14
N PRO A 82 -1.63 -3.15 11.62
CA PRO A 82 -1.29 -4.49 11.19
C PRO A 82 -1.51 -5.55 12.28
N ALA A 83 -1.17 -5.23 13.53
CA ALA A 83 -1.38 -6.14 14.67
C ALA A 83 -2.86 -6.50 14.86
N MET A 84 -3.77 -5.53 14.75
CA MET A 84 -5.23 -5.81 14.82
C MET A 84 -5.69 -6.75 13.70
N LEU A 85 -5.21 -6.52 12.47
CA LEU A 85 -5.57 -7.33 11.31
C LEU A 85 -5.00 -8.75 11.39
N LYS A 86 -3.79 -8.92 11.93
CA LYS A 86 -3.20 -10.24 12.21
C LYS A 86 -4.00 -10.99 13.26
N ASN A 87 -4.35 -10.34 14.37
CA ASN A 87 -5.11 -10.95 15.48
C ASN A 87 -6.52 -11.34 15.05
N THR A 88 -7.10 -10.66 14.09
CA THR A 88 -8.44 -10.94 13.55
C THR A 88 -8.43 -11.81 12.30
N GLY A 89 -7.24 -12.23 11.82
CA GLY A 89 -7.07 -13.14 10.69
C GLY A 89 -7.28 -12.52 9.30
N PHE A 90 -7.35 -11.19 9.19
CA PHE A 90 -7.43 -10.49 7.90
C PHE A 90 -6.06 -10.27 7.26
N LEU A 91 -4.99 -10.42 8.04
CA LEU A 91 -3.62 -10.29 7.56
C LEU A 91 -2.80 -11.47 8.10
N GLU A 92 -1.90 -12.00 7.27
CA GLU A 92 -1.03 -13.10 7.70
C GLU A 92 -0.07 -12.67 8.83
N GLN A 93 0.27 -13.60 9.72
CA GLN A 93 1.18 -13.34 10.86
C GLN A 93 2.58 -12.89 10.43
N GLY A 94 3.06 -13.35 9.26
CA GLY A 94 4.37 -12.99 8.70
C GLY A 94 4.43 -11.62 8.03
N PHE A 95 3.33 -10.86 7.96
CA PHE A 95 3.35 -9.52 7.35
C PHE A 95 4.21 -8.55 8.18
N SER A 96 5.09 -7.79 7.51
CA SER A 96 5.90 -6.76 8.16
C SER A 96 5.02 -5.58 8.58
N GLU A 97 5.19 -5.07 9.79
CA GLU A 97 4.44 -3.90 10.29
C GLU A 97 4.98 -2.58 9.74
N THR A 98 6.15 -2.63 9.11
CA THR A 98 6.80 -1.47 8.49
C THR A 98 7.26 -1.78 7.08
N THR A 99 7.40 -0.74 6.28
CA THR A 99 8.07 -0.79 4.98
C THR A 99 9.58 -1.03 5.15
N VAL A 100 10.29 -1.26 4.05
CA VAL A 100 11.77 -1.33 4.03
C VAL A 100 12.43 -0.04 4.50
N ASP A 101 11.74 1.11 4.37
CA ASP A 101 12.19 2.42 4.82
C ASP A 101 11.80 2.72 6.28
N GLY A 102 11.28 1.71 7.00
CA GLY A 102 10.88 1.82 8.41
C GLY A 102 9.56 2.57 8.64
N GLN A 103 8.78 2.86 7.59
CA GLN A 103 7.49 3.53 7.72
C GLN A 103 6.43 2.54 8.19
N ALA A 104 5.76 2.82 9.30
CA ALA A 104 4.70 1.98 9.87
C ALA A 104 3.39 2.12 9.08
N TYR A 105 2.71 1.01 8.83
CA TYR A 105 1.38 0.98 8.18
C TYR A 105 0.28 1.28 9.18
N LEU A 106 -0.63 2.17 8.82
CA LEU A 106 -1.82 2.51 9.58
C LEU A 106 -3.00 2.77 8.65
N ALA A 107 -4.22 2.63 9.17
CA ALA A 107 -5.41 3.11 8.50
C ALA A 107 -6.29 3.88 9.49
N ALA A 108 -6.83 5.00 9.04
CA ALA A 108 -7.80 5.80 9.76
C ALA A 108 -9.18 5.61 9.11
N VAL A 109 -10.12 5.05 9.86
CA VAL A 109 -11.51 4.83 9.43
C VAL A 109 -12.38 5.89 10.09
N VAL A 110 -13.10 6.66 9.30
CA VAL A 110 -13.99 7.74 9.77
C VAL A 110 -15.37 7.61 9.14
N ARG A 111 -16.38 8.24 9.74
CA ARG A 111 -17.66 8.47 9.05
C ARG A 111 -17.47 9.52 7.96
N ASN A 112 -18.13 9.32 6.84
CA ASN A 112 -18.16 10.32 5.78
C ASN A 112 -18.86 11.60 6.27
N ALA A 113 -18.27 12.76 6.00
CA ALA A 113 -18.82 14.05 6.46
C ALA A 113 -20.14 14.42 5.80
N THR A 114 -20.38 13.96 4.56
CA THR A 114 -21.61 14.23 3.81
C THR A 114 -22.73 13.24 4.13
N ASN A 115 -22.36 11.96 4.35
CA ASN A 115 -23.30 10.90 4.74
C ASN A 115 -22.73 10.12 5.91
N THR A 116 -23.20 10.44 7.11
CA THR A 116 -22.70 9.87 8.38
C THR A 116 -23.01 8.39 8.57
N ASP A 117 -23.85 7.81 7.72
CA ASP A 117 -24.15 6.36 7.72
C ASP A 117 -23.18 5.55 6.87
N GLN A 118 -22.19 6.23 6.29
CA GLN A 118 -21.15 5.62 5.47
C GLN A 118 -19.77 5.84 6.08
N LEU A 119 -18.92 4.81 5.93
CA LEU A 119 -17.51 4.86 6.30
C LEU A 119 -16.65 5.19 5.09
N GLN A 120 -15.56 5.88 5.36
CA GLN A 120 -14.42 6.05 4.45
C GLN A 120 -13.14 5.79 5.22
N ALA A 121 -12.07 5.38 4.54
CA ALA A 121 -10.81 5.12 5.22
C ALA A 121 -9.62 5.62 4.39
N LEU A 122 -8.62 6.13 5.09
CA LEU A 122 -7.33 6.45 4.52
C LEU A 122 -6.28 5.52 5.12
N VAL A 123 -5.71 4.67 4.30
CA VAL A 123 -4.49 3.94 4.61
C VAL A 123 -3.33 4.88 4.41
N TYR A 124 -2.39 4.90 5.33
CA TYR A 124 -1.22 5.77 5.25
C TYR A 124 -0.03 5.14 5.96
N THR A 125 1.15 5.65 5.65
CA THR A 125 2.36 5.31 6.39
C THR A 125 2.79 6.49 7.26
N GLN A 126 3.50 6.21 8.36
CA GLN A 126 4.08 7.24 9.22
C GLN A 126 5.41 6.79 9.81
N ASN A 127 6.18 7.73 10.32
CA ASN A 127 7.53 7.51 10.84
C ASN A 127 8.49 6.97 9.76
N GLY A 128 9.66 6.48 10.16
CA GLY A 128 10.66 5.99 9.22
C GLY A 128 11.29 7.07 8.34
N ALA A 129 11.96 6.66 7.29
CA ALA A 129 12.59 7.57 6.34
C ALA A 129 11.57 8.11 5.33
N ALA A 130 11.63 9.42 5.06
CA ALA A 130 10.81 10.05 4.03
C ALA A 130 11.24 9.57 2.63
N LEU A 131 10.29 9.14 1.83
CA LEU A 131 10.52 8.73 0.46
C LEU A 131 10.65 9.93 -0.47
N PRO A 132 11.53 9.88 -1.50
CA PRO A 132 11.61 10.92 -2.51
C PRO A 132 10.34 10.93 -3.38
N PHE A 133 10.00 12.09 -3.95
CA PHE A 133 8.78 12.29 -4.73
C PHE A 133 8.62 11.29 -5.88
N LEU A 134 9.73 10.94 -6.56
CA LEU A 134 9.70 9.95 -7.64
C LEU A 134 9.25 8.57 -7.17
N ALA A 135 9.75 8.13 -6.00
CA ALA A 135 9.34 6.86 -5.39
C ALA A 135 7.86 6.88 -5.00
N LEU A 136 7.40 7.94 -4.33
CA LEU A 136 6.00 8.11 -3.93
C LEU A 136 5.05 8.05 -5.13
N ARG A 137 5.41 8.78 -6.20
CA ARG A 137 4.64 8.79 -7.43
C ARG A 137 4.56 7.40 -8.07
N GLN A 138 5.68 6.68 -8.15
CA GLN A 138 5.71 5.34 -8.73
C GLN A 138 4.91 4.35 -7.87
N ILE A 139 5.18 4.32 -6.56
CA ILE A 139 4.46 3.43 -5.62
C ILE A 139 2.95 3.69 -5.68
N SER A 140 2.53 4.96 -5.69
CA SER A 140 1.09 5.29 -5.74
C SER A 140 0.39 4.80 -7.01
N MET A 141 1.08 4.75 -8.15
CA MET A 141 0.54 4.21 -9.40
C MET A 141 0.45 2.68 -9.39
N ASP A 142 1.34 2.02 -8.65
CA ASP A 142 1.44 0.55 -8.59
C ASP A 142 0.55 -0.06 -7.48
N ILE A 143 -0.09 0.77 -6.64
CA ILE A 143 -1.08 0.31 -5.65
C ILE A 143 -2.33 -0.18 -6.38
N THR A 144 -2.73 -1.43 -6.10
CA THR A 144 -3.85 -2.12 -6.78
C THR A 144 -5.12 -2.26 -5.95
N SER A 145 -5.07 -1.95 -4.64
CA SER A 145 -6.23 -1.98 -3.74
C SER A 145 -6.47 -0.58 -3.18
N GLY A 146 -7.70 -0.08 -3.28
CA GLY A 146 -8.02 1.31 -3.02
C GLY A 146 -7.43 2.25 -4.08
N MET A 147 -7.60 3.54 -3.87
CA MET A 147 -7.06 4.57 -4.74
C MET A 147 -5.68 5.00 -4.22
N GLY A 148 -4.60 4.52 -4.86
CA GLY A 148 -3.22 4.84 -4.50
C GLY A 148 -2.93 6.34 -4.50
N GLY A 149 -2.07 6.77 -3.59
CA GLY A 149 -1.69 8.17 -3.39
C GLY A 149 -0.48 8.32 -2.50
N TYR A 150 -0.17 9.54 -2.16
CA TYR A 150 1.00 9.91 -1.36
C TYR A 150 0.77 11.22 -0.60
N ILE A 151 1.62 11.48 0.39
CA ILE A 151 1.65 12.70 1.17
C ILE A 151 2.97 13.40 0.87
N TRP A 152 2.91 14.43 0.03
CA TRP A 152 4.07 15.27 -0.33
C TRP A 152 3.96 16.66 0.26
N THR A 153 2.74 17.21 0.30
CA THR A 153 2.47 18.48 0.99
C THR A 153 1.95 18.18 2.40
N SER A 154 2.49 18.85 3.39
CA SER A 154 2.05 18.67 4.78
C SER A 154 0.54 18.90 4.91
N GLY A 155 -0.13 18.00 5.61
CA GLY A 155 -1.57 18.07 5.86
C GLY A 155 -2.47 17.65 4.70
N THR A 156 -1.92 17.18 3.57
CA THR A 156 -2.71 16.82 2.39
C THR A 156 -2.22 15.50 1.78
N ALA A 157 -3.14 14.58 1.51
CA ALA A 157 -2.91 13.40 0.69
C ALA A 157 -3.37 13.66 -0.74
N THR A 158 -2.57 13.24 -1.70
CA THR A 158 -2.82 13.40 -3.14
C THR A 158 -2.77 12.04 -3.83
N GLY A 159 -3.74 11.75 -4.66
CA GLY A 159 -3.82 10.52 -5.43
C GLY A 159 -2.77 10.42 -6.54
N ALA A 160 -2.56 9.21 -7.02
CA ALA A 160 -1.72 8.94 -8.18
C ALA A 160 -2.15 9.85 -9.34
N MET A 161 -1.18 10.49 -9.99
CA MET A 161 -1.41 11.44 -11.08
C MET A 161 -2.34 12.62 -10.74
N GLY A 162 -2.57 12.92 -9.44
CA GLY A 162 -3.49 13.97 -9.01
C GLY A 162 -4.97 13.60 -9.10
N SER A 163 -5.30 12.31 -9.15
CA SER A 163 -6.67 11.81 -9.32
C SER A 163 -7.63 12.21 -8.20
N TRP A 164 -7.12 12.47 -7.01
CA TRP A 164 -7.88 12.97 -5.86
C TRP A 164 -6.96 13.78 -4.94
N THR A 165 -7.55 14.62 -4.10
CA THR A 165 -6.85 15.40 -3.08
C THR A 165 -7.72 15.53 -1.85
N ILE A 166 -7.19 15.19 -0.67
CA ILE A 166 -7.95 15.18 0.58
C ILE A 166 -7.08 15.75 1.70
N PRO A 167 -7.62 16.68 2.51
CA PRO A 167 -6.95 17.12 3.75
C PRO A 167 -6.87 15.97 4.76
N LEU A 168 -5.70 15.75 5.36
CA LEU A 168 -5.49 14.71 6.38
C LEU A 168 -6.35 14.95 7.63
N SER A 169 -6.73 16.21 7.90
CA SER A 169 -7.62 16.58 9.00
C SER A 169 -9.01 15.94 8.90
N GLN A 170 -9.48 15.59 7.69
CA GLN A 170 -10.73 14.85 7.51
C GLN A 170 -10.68 13.44 8.11
N PHE A 171 -9.49 12.88 8.24
CA PHE A 171 -9.25 11.58 8.86
C PHE A 171 -8.70 11.68 10.29
N GLY A 172 -8.62 12.88 10.85
CA GLY A 172 -8.08 13.11 12.19
C GLY A 172 -6.62 12.70 12.33
N ILE A 173 -5.86 12.69 11.23
CA ILE A 173 -4.46 12.28 11.20
C ILE A 173 -3.53 13.46 10.88
N SER A 174 -2.30 13.35 11.38
CA SER A 174 -1.21 14.28 11.10
C SER A 174 0.04 13.47 10.80
N THR A 175 0.59 13.64 9.62
CA THR A 175 1.88 13.05 9.23
C THR A 175 2.65 14.02 8.34
N THR A 176 3.95 13.81 8.25
CA THR A 176 4.86 14.66 7.47
C THR A 176 4.85 14.27 5.99
N GLN A 177 5.55 15.04 5.17
CA GLN A 177 5.80 14.66 3.76
C GLN A 177 6.65 13.40 3.64
N GLY A 178 6.59 12.75 2.48
CA GLY A 178 7.41 11.58 2.17
C GLY A 178 6.74 10.25 2.54
N HIS A 179 5.41 10.23 2.71
CA HIS A 179 4.65 9.05 3.12
C HIS A 179 3.68 8.59 2.03
N ILE A 180 3.37 7.30 2.06
CA ILE A 180 2.43 6.66 1.13
C ILE A 180 1.01 6.81 1.68
N ALA A 181 0.02 6.91 0.78
CA ALA A 181 -1.38 6.90 1.11
C ALA A 181 -2.18 6.01 0.15
N ALA A 182 -3.33 5.50 0.60
CA ALA A 182 -4.33 4.88 -0.27
C ALA A 182 -5.72 5.15 0.29
N LEU A 183 -6.61 5.68 -0.54
CA LEU A 183 -7.97 6.00 -0.15
C LEU A 183 -8.89 4.81 -0.42
N LEU A 184 -9.68 4.43 0.57
CA LEU A 184 -10.82 3.53 0.45
C LEU A 184 -12.10 4.37 0.49
N THR A 185 -12.83 4.37 -0.60
CA THR A 185 -14.05 5.16 -0.77
C THR A 185 -15.23 4.55 -0.02
N THR A 186 -16.27 5.34 0.17
CA THR A 186 -17.55 4.89 0.75
C THR A 186 -18.16 3.72 -0.02
N ASP A 187 -18.08 3.76 -1.35
CA ASP A 187 -18.64 2.73 -2.22
C ASP A 187 -17.87 1.40 -2.08
N GLU A 188 -16.54 1.47 -2.02
CA GLU A 188 -15.70 0.27 -1.83
C GLU A 188 -15.94 -0.38 -0.47
N LEU A 189 -16.10 0.42 0.58
CA LEU A 189 -16.37 -0.10 1.93
C LEU A 189 -17.82 -0.58 2.07
N GLY A 190 -18.78 0.08 1.43
CA GLY A 190 -20.17 -0.35 1.35
C GLY A 190 -20.33 -1.67 0.60
N ALA A 191 -19.64 -1.84 -0.51
CA ALA A 191 -19.59 -3.11 -1.25
C ALA A 191 -18.98 -4.22 -0.41
N ALA A 192 -17.90 -3.96 0.32
CA ALA A 192 -17.25 -4.92 1.21
C ALA A 192 -18.18 -5.37 2.38
N ARG A 193 -19.04 -4.46 2.89
CA ARG A 193 -20.10 -4.82 3.85
C ARG A 193 -21.07 -5.82 3.24
N GLY A 194 -21.56 -5.57 2.02
CA GLY A 194 -22.52 -6.44 1.34
C GLY A 194 -21.96 -7.82 1.01
N GLU A 195 -20.65 -7.96 0.76
CA GLU A 195 -20.02 -9.28 0.57
C GLU A 195 -19.98 -10.12 1.85
N ASN A 196 -19.88 -9.49 3.02
CA ASN A 196 -19.84 -10.18 4.31
C ASN A 196 -21.23 -10.53 4.86
N ASP A 197 -22.31 -9.99 4.28
CA ASP A 197 -23.69 -10.23 4.68
C ASP A 197 -24.32 -11.41 3.91
N ARG A 198 -23.54 -12.21 3.22
CA ARG A 198 -23.99 -13.38 2.47
C ARG A 198 -23.84 -14.66 3.28
N LEU A 199 -24.90 -15.48 3.30
CA LEU A 199 -24.82 -16.83 3.83
C LEU A 199 -24.12 -17.74 2.81
N TYR A 200 -23.01 -18.36 3.21
CA TYR A 200 -22.28 -19.30 2.35
C TYR A 200 -22.99 -20.67 2.35
N ARG A 201 -23.13 -21.26 1.16
CA ARG A 201 -23.75 -22.58 0.98
C ARG A 201 -22.88 -23.75 1.46
N PHE A 202 -21.56 -23.52 1.57
CA PHE A 202 -20.59 -24.52 2.01
C PHE A 202 -19.82 -23.99 3.21
N SER A 203 -19.44 -24.91 4.10
CA SER A 203 -18.64 -24.57 5.27
C SER A 203 -17.28 -23.96 4.84
N VAL A 204 -16.92 -22.83 5.45
CA VAL A 204 -15.61 -22.18 5.26
C VAL A 204 -14.75 -22.49 6.47
N THR A 205 -13.67 -23.21 6.27
CA THR A 205 -12.76 -23.64 7.34
C THR A 205 -12.24 -22.42 8.10
N GLY A 206 -12.39 -22.45 9.44
CA GLY A 206 -11.98 -21.38 10.34
C GLY A 206 -12.91 -20.15 10.38
N LYS A 207 -14.05 -20.18 9.66
CA LYS A 207 -15.04 -19.10 9.64
C LYS A 207 -16.48 -19.63 9.74
N PRO A 208 -16.86 -20.25 10.86
CA PRO A 208 -18.19 -20.85 11.01
C PRO A 208 -19.34 -19.84 10.93
N ASP A 209 -19.08 -18.58 11.30
CA ASP A 209 -20.08 -17.51 11.24
C ASP A 209 -20.64 -17.27 9.83
N LEU A 210 -19.86 -17.53 8.78
CA LEU A 210 -20.30 -17.36 7.40
C LEU A 210 -21.41 -18.35 6.98
N ASN A 211 -21.61 -19.42 7.74
CA ASN A 211 -22.69 -20.39 7.53
C ASN A 211 -23.81 -20.27 8.59
N THR A 212 -23.72 -19.28 9.50
CA THR A 212 -24.66 -19.07 10.59
C THR A 212 -25.62 -17.94 10.27
N MET A 213 -26.93 -18.21 10.36
CA MET A 213 -27.93 -17.15 10.26
C MET A 213 -28.04 -16.43 11.61
N HIS A 214 -27.88 -15.13 11.60
CA HIS A 214 -27.95 -14.27 12.79
C HIS A 214 -29.34 -13.62 12.99
N THR A 215 -30.27 -13.91 12.09
CA THR A 215 -31.65 -13.41 12.14
C THR A 215 -32.63 -14.51 11.70
N SER A 216 -33.91 -14.35 12.04
CA SER A 216 -34.98 -15.25 11.56
C SER A 216 -35.17 -15.04 10.04
N ILE A 217 -35.41 -16.14 9.31
CA ILE A 217 -35.80 -16.10 7.91
C ILE A 217 -37.34 -16.04 7.85
N ASP A 218 -37.87 -14.97 7.26
CA ASP A 218 -39.27 -14.94 6.84
C ASP A 218 -39.37 -15.66 5.47
N MET A 219 -39.98 -16.81 5.46
CA MET A 219 -40.14 -17.63 4.25
C MET A 219 -41.34 -17.23 3.40
N GLY A 220 -42.10 -16.17 3.78
CA GLY A 220 -43.22 -15.65 3.01
C GLY A 220 -44.27 -16.72 2.68
N GLY A 221 -44.48 -17.70 3.58
CA GLY A 221 -45.40 -18.81 3.37
C GLY A 221 -44.86 -20.02 2.59
N ASN A 222 -43.58 -20.00 2.19
CA ASN A 222 -42.90 -21.10 1.52
C ASN A 222 -42.21 -22.03 2.52
N ASN A 223 -42.10 -23.31 2.19
CA ASN A 223 -41.40 -24.30 3.03
C ASN A 223 -40.00 -24.59 2.49
N LEU A 224 -39.04 -24.90 3.39
CA LEU A 224 -37.80 -25.56 3.04
C LEU A 224 -38.10 -27.05 2.82
N ASN A 225 -38.10 -27.47 1.57
CA ASN A 225 -38.21 -28.90 1.24
C ASN A 225 -36.80 -29.53 1.29
N ASN A 226 -36.68 -30.65 2.02
CA ASN A 226 -35.48 -31.49 2.00
C ASN A 226 -35.35 -32.21 0.67
#